data_8e5fd4b7fe4930383c2992be08abfb8e
#
_entry.id   8e5fd4b7fe4930383c2992be08abfb8e
#
_cell.length_a   1.000
_cell.length_b   1.000
_cell.length_c   1.000
_cell.angle_alpha   90.00
_cell.angle_beta   90.00
_cell.angle_gamma   90.00
#
_symmetry.space_group_name_H-M   'P 1'
#
loop_
_entity.id
_entity.type
_entity.pdbx_description
1 polymer ?
#
loop_
_entity_poly.entity_id
_entity_poly.type
_entity_poly.pdbx_seq_one_letter_code
_entity_poly.pdbx_strand_id
1 'polypeptide(L)'
;MTDEPTQTFASIWDALAETPDEAATMRRRAELALAIGQAVEGWNLSQSQAAARLGITQPRLNDLLRGRLDRFSLDTLMALAERAGLAVEMRITRAAA
;
A
#
# COMPACT_ATOMS: atom_id res chain seq x y z
N MET A 1 19.70 -0.86 14.34
CA MET A 1 18.28 -1.07 14.10
C MET A 1 17.95 -0.74 12.65
N THR A 2 17.20 -1.57 12.02
CA THR A 2 16.84 -1.39 10.63
C THR A 2 15.45 -0.80 10.55
N ASP A 3 15.32 0.30 9.85
CA ASP A 3 14.01 0.90 9.60
C ASP A 3 13.32 0.12 8.50
N GLU A 4 12.19 -0.46 8.82
CA GLU A 4 11.41 -1.16 7.84
C GLU A 4 10.74 -0.14 6.91
N PRO A 5 10.69 -0.43 5.60
CA PRO A 5 10.05 0.50 4.65
C PRO A 5 8.62 0.86 5.02
N THR A 6 7.87 -0.10 5.61
CA THR A 6 6.51 0.13 6.05
C THR A 6 6.43 1.21 7.10
N GLN A 7 7.29 1.10 8.11
CA GLN A 7 7.33 2.07 9.20
C GLN A 7 7.72 3.43 8.69
N THR A 8 8.66 3.48 7.74
CA THR A 8 9.10 4.73 7.15
C THR A 8 7.95 5.44 6.43
N PHE A 9 7.20 4.72 5.60
CA PHE A 9 6.07 5.30 4.90
C PHE A 9 5.00 5.78 5.89
N ALA A 10 4.63 4.94 6.84
CA ALA A 10 3.60 5.28 7.82
C ALA A 10 4.01 6.50 8.63
N SER A 11 5.28 6.59 9.04
CA SER A 11 5.77 7.71 9.82
C SER A 11 5.75 9.01 9.03
N ILE A 12 6.15 8.96 7.75
CA ILE A 12 6.13 10.13 6.88
C ILE A 12 4.70 10.63 6.72
N TRP A 13 3.76 9.75 6.42
CA TRP A 13 2.38 10.13 6.21
C TRP A 13 1.71 10.62 7.50
N ASP A 14 2.06 10.04 8.65
CA ASP A 14 1.57 10.53 9.93
C ASP A 14 2.04 11.96 10.18
N ALA A 15 3.28 12.27 9.83
CA ALA A 15 3.82 13.60 10.01
C ALA A 15 3.19 14.63 9.07
N LEU A 16 2.74 14.19 7.88
CA LEU A 16 2.15 15.07 6.88
C LEU A 16 0.64 15.20 7.02
N ALA A 17 0.00 14.29 7.73
CA ALA A 17 -1.45 14.29 7.88
C ALA A 17 -1.88 15.45 8.78
N GLU A 18 -2.97 16.12 8.39
CA GLU A 18 -3.51 17.24 9.14
C GLU A 18 -4.44 16.78 10.26
N THR A 19 -5.06 15.60 10.14
CA THR A 19 -6.03 15.08 11.08
C THR A 19 -5.73 13.64 11.45
N PRO A 20 -6.21 13.17 12.61
CA PRO A 20 -6.09 11.75 12.96
C PRO A 20 -6.75 10.83 11.94
N ASP A 21 -7.85 11.25 11.33
CA ASP A 21 -8.55 10.46 10.32
C ASP A 21 -7.68 10.27 9.07
N GLU A 22 -7.03 11.34 8.63
CA GLU A 22 -6.10 11.27 7.51
C GLU A 22 -4.92 10.37 7.83
N ALA A 23 -4.37 10.50 9.03
CA ALA A 23 -3.25 9.67 9.47
C ALA A 23 -3.63 8.20 9.47
N ALA A 24 -4.81 7.86 9.98
CA ALA A 24 -5.28 6.48 10.00
C ALA A 24 -5.45 5.93 8.59
N THR A 25 -6.03 6.72 7.69
CA THR A 25 -6.22 6.32 6.30
C THR A 25 -4.88 6.11 5.59
N MET A 26 -3.93 7.00 5.82
CA MET A 26 -2.61 6.88 5.22
C MET A 26 -1.85 5.66 5.72
N ARG A 27 -2.00 5.33 7.01
CA ARG A 27 -1.39 4.11 7.55
C ARG A 27 -1.95 2.86 6.88
N ARG A 28 -3.27 2.82 6.63
CA ARG A 28 -3.91 1.69 5.94
C ARG A 28 -3.43 1.58 4.51
N ARG A 29 -3.30 2.71 3.82
CA ARG A 29 -2.75 2.72 2.46
C ARG A 29 -1.32 2.22 2.44
N ALA A 30 -0.50 2.65 3.38
CA ALA A 30 0.89 2.23 3.47
C ALA A 30 1.00 0.72 3.70
N GLU A 31 0.17 0.18 4.56
CA GLU A 31 0.14 -1.25 4.85
C GLU A 31 -0.21 -2.07 3.61
N LEU A 32 -1.25 -1.66 2.89
CA LEU A 32 -1.64 -2.32 1.65
C LEU A 32 -0.55 -2.20 0.59
N ALA A 33 -0.01 -1.00 0.41
CA ALA A 33 1.02 -0.77 -0.61
C ALA A 33 2.27 -1.62 -0.35
N LEU A 34 2.65 -1.74 0.91
CA LEU A 34 3.79 -2.59 1.27
C LEU A 34 3.53 -4.05 0.94
N ALA A 35 2.37 -4.56 1.30
CA ALA A 35 2.02 -5.96 1.05
C ALA A 35 2.00 -6.25 -0.46
N ILE A 36 1.42 -5.33 -1.25
CA ILE A 36 1.42 -5.45 -2.70
C ILE A 36 2.86 -5.44 -3.24
N GLY A 37 3.68 -4.51 -2.76
CA GLY A 37 5.07 -4.42 -3.19
C GLY A 37 5.86 -5.69 -2.91
N GLN A 38 5.65 -6.29 -1.75
CA GLN A 38 6.31 -7.54 -1.38
C GLN A 38 5.86 -8.69 -2.30
N ALA A 39 4.58 -8.74 -2.62
CA ALA A 39 4.06 -9.75 -3.54
C ALA A 39 4.68 -9.59 -4.93
N VAL A 40 4.72 -8.36 -5.43
CA VAL A 40 5.31 -8.05 -6.74
C VAL A 40 6.78 -8.45 -6.78
N GLU A 41 7.52 -8.13 -5.74
CA GLU A 41 8.94 -8.48 -5.65
C GLU A 41 9.15 -9.98 -5.71
N GLY A 42 8.28 -10.75 -5.08
CA GLY A 42 8.37 -12.20 -5.08
C GLY A 42 8.07 -12.85 -6.43
N TRP A 43 7.47 -12.12 -7.37
CA TRP A 43 7.15 -12.67 -8.69
C TRP A 43 8.36 -12.76 -9.62
N ASN A 44 9.41 -12.01 -9.34
CA ASN A 44 10.60 -11.95 -10.20
C ASN A 44 10.27 -11.57 -11.66
N LEU A 45 9.27 -10.70 -11.82
CA LEU A 45 8.86 -10.19 -13.12
C LEU A 45 9.47 -8.81 -13.36
N SER A 46 9.54 -8.39 -14.62
CA SER A 46 9.82 -7.00 -14.92
C SER A 46 8.69 -6.13 -14.40
N GLN A 47 8.96 -4.83 -14.21
CA GLN A 47 7.93 -3.90 -13.76
C GLN A 47 6.76 -3.85 -14.74
N SER A 48 7.05 -3.93 -16.02
CA SER A 48 6.02 -3.97 -17.07
C SER A 48 5.12 -5.20 -16.93
N GLN A 49 5.73 -6.37 -16.72
CA GLN A 49 4.99 -7.62 -16.57
C GLN A 49 4.17 -7.63 -15.29
N ALA A 50 4.75 -7.11 -14.21
CA ALA A 50 4.05 -7.04 -12.94
C ALA A 50 2.84 -6.09 -13.02
N ALA A 51 3.01 -4.95 -13.70
CA ALA A 51 1.91 -4.01 -13.92
C ALA A 51 0.78 -4.67 -14.70
N ALA A 52 1.12 -5.41 -15.76
CA ALA A 52 0.11 -6.13 -16.55
C ALA A 52 -0.65 -7.14 -15.70
N ARG A 53 0.05 -7.85 -14.84
CA ARG A 53 -0.57 -8.83 -13.95
C ARG A 53 -1.55 -8.17 -12.96
N LEU A 54 -1.20 -6.97 -12.51
CA LEU A 54 -2.07 -6.19 -11.62
C LEU A 54 -3.18 -5.43 -12.36
N GLY A 55 -3.12 -5.41 -13.70
CA GLY A 55 -4.11 -4.69 -14.49
C GLY A 55 -3.94 -3.17 -14.44
N ILE A 56 -2.73 -2.69 -14.23
CA ILE A 56 -2.42 -1.26 -14.19
C ILE A 56 -1.27 -0.95 -15.12
N THR A 57 -1.05 0.33 -15.37
CA THR A 57 0.08 0.78 -16.19
C THR A 57 1.38 0.70 -15.41
N GLN A 58 2.50 0.63 -16.14
CA GLN A 58 3.81 0.62 -15.51
C GLN A 58 4.09 1.89 -14.70
N PRO A 59 3.76 3.11 -15.20
CA PRO A 59 3.92 4.31 -14.38
C PRO A 59 3.10 4.28 -13.09
N ARG A 60 1.91 3.70 -13.14
CA ARG A 60 1.06 3.56 -11.97
C ARG A 60 1.68 2.63 -10.95
N LEU A 61 2.23 1.49 -11.40
CA LEU A 61 2.94 0.59 -10.50
C LEU A 61 4.17 1.28 -9.90
N ASN A 62 4.88 2.05 -10.70
CA ASN A 62 6.03 2.79 -10.21
C ASN A 62 5.64 3.76 -9.08
N ASP A 63 4.51 4.45 -9.24
CA ASP A 63 3.99 5.32 -8.18
C ASP A 63 3.71 4.56 -6.91
N LEU A 64 3.10 3.39 -7.02
CA LEU A 64 2.81 2.54 -5.87
C LEU A 64 4.09 2.11 -5.16
N LEU A 65 5.07 1.63 -5.92
CA LEU A 65 6.33 1.13 -5.35
C LEU A 65 7.17 2.24 -4.74
N ARG A 66 6.96 3.48 -5.17
CA ARG A 66 7.64 4.64 -4.60
C ARG A 66 6.91 5.23 -3.40
N GLY A 67 5.79 4.66 -3.03
CA GLY A 67 5.05 5.13 -1.87
C GLY A 67 4.25 6.40 -2.09
N ARG A 68 3.88 6.69 -3.34
CA ARG A 68 3.04 7.85 -3.65
C ARG A 68 1.58 7.52 -3.37
N LEU A 69 1.28 7.35 -2.09
CA LEU A 69 0.02 6.79 -1.62
C LEU A 69 -1.18 7.71 -1.82
N ASP A 70 -0.94 9.01 -1.93
CA ASP A 70 -1.96 10.00 -2.20
C ASP A 70 -2.64 9.80 -3.55
N ARG A 71 -2.01 9.05 -4.45
CA ARG A 71 -2.53 8.76 -5.79
C ARG A 71 -3.41 7.53 -5.86
N PHE A 72 -3.61 6.86 -4.72
CA PHE A 72 -4.38 5.62 -4.65
C PHE A 72 -5.44 5.72 -3.58
N SER A 73 -6.68 5.44 -3.93
CA SER A 73 -7.72 5.29 -2.93
C SER A 73 -7.54 3.98 -2.18
N LEU A 74 -8.11 3.91 -1.00
CA LEU A 74 -8.07 2.67 -0.22
C LEU A 74 -8.73 1.54 -1.00
N ASP A 75 -9.86 1.80 -1.64
CA ASP A 75 -10.58 0.81 -2.43
C ASP A 75 -9.72 0.27 -3.57
N THR A 76 -9.00 1.17 -4.26
CA THR A 76 -8.10 0.76 -5.34
C THR A 76 -6.99 -0.14 -4.82
N LEU A 77 -6.39 0.22 -3.68
CA LEU A 77 -5.33 -0.60 -3.09
C LEU A 77 -5.84 -1.96 -2.65
N MET A 78 -7.05 -2.03 -2.11
CA MET A 78 -7.64 -3.31 -1.74
C MET A 78 -7.84 -4.20 -2.97
N ALA A 79 -8.32 -3.62 -4.07
CA ALA A 79 -8.50 -4.36 -5.31
C ALA A 79 -7.16 -4.85 -5.87
N LEU A 80 -6.14 -4.01 -5.84
CA LEU A 80 -4.80 -4.40 -6.29
C LEU A 80 -4.21 -5.51 -5.43
N ALA A 81 -4.42 -5.45 -4.13
CA ALA A 81 -3.96 -6.51 -3.22
C ALA A 81 -4.60 -7.85 -3.59
N GLU A 82 -5.89 -7.84 -3.87
CA GLU A 82 -6.59 -9.07 -4.28
C GLU A 82 -6.09 -9.59 -5.61
N ARG A 83 -5.83 -8.71 -6.57
CA ARG A 83 -5.23 -9.09 -7.85
C ARG A 83 -3.83 -9.64 -7.69
N ALA A 84 -3.12 -9.20 -6.66
CA ALA A 84 -1.80 -9.72 -6.34
C ALA A 84 -1.84 -11.10 -5.67
N GLY A 85 -3.03 -11.63 -5.44
CA GLY A 85 -3.20 -12.92 -4.80
C GLY A 85 -3.23 -12.86 -3.28
N LEU A 86 -3.40 -11.66 -2.72
CA LEU A 86 -3.46 -11.47 -1.28
C LEU A 86 -4.91 -11.53 -0.80
N ALA A 87 -5.12 -12.12 0.36
CA ALA A 87 -6.41 -12.06 1.03
C ALA A 87 -6.41 -10.86 1.96
N VAL A 88 -7.35 -9.94 1.74
CA VAL A 88 -7.48 -8.76 2.59
C VAL A 88 -8.60 -9.03 3.57
N GLU A 89 -8.24 -9.15 4.84
CA GLU A 89 -9.21 -9.37 5.90
C GLU A 89 -9.36 -8.09 6.72
N MET A 90 -10.59 -7.82 7.11
CA MET A 90 -10.88 -6.64 7.92
C MET A 90 -11.37 -7.10 9.29
N ARG A 91 -10.77 -6.54 10.32
CA ARG A 91 -11.18 -6.81 11.68
C ARG A 91 -11.62 -5.50 12.33
N ILE A 92 -12.84 -5.48 12.78
CA ILE A 92 -13.41 -4.29 13.41
C ILE A 92 -13.71 -4.64 14.86
N THR A 93 -13.10 -3.88 15.76
CA THR A 93 -13.30 -4.05 17.18
C THR A 93 -13.61 -2.71 17.79
N ARG A 94 -14.16 -2.72 19.00
CA ARG A 94 -14.36 -1.47 19.73
C ARG A 94 -13.01 -0.90 20.13
N ALA A 95 -12.77 0.37 19.82
CA ALA A 95 -11.51 1.00 20.19
C ALA A 95 -11.41 1.11 21.72
N ALA A 96 -10.19 0.98 22.22
CA ALA A 96 -9.93 1.20 23.63
C ALA A 96 -10.14 2.68 23.96
N ALA A 97 -10.76 2.93 25.09
CA ALA A 97 -11.03 4.30 25.51
C ALA A 97 -9.76 5.01 25.98
#